data_6d367366ca64aa1ae664e3ba815cda26
#
_entry.id   6d367366ca64aa1ae664e3ba815cda26
#
_cell.length_a   1.000
_cell.length_b   1.000
_cell.length_c   1.000
_cell.angle_alpha   90.00
_cell.angle_beta   90.00
_cell.angle_gamma   90.00
#
_symmetry.space_group_name_H-M   'P 1'
#
loop_
_entity.id
_entity.type
_entity.pdbx_description
1 polymer ?
#
loop_
_entity_poly.entity_id
_entity_poly.type
_entity_poly.pdbx_seq_one_letter_code
_entity_poly.pdbx_strand_id
1 'polypeptide(L)'
;CNLDPIPTSNIDKSILVTPPKLIDTKKLKVAISYDLGFAPMSKICKSVFDEKINKISSLFESVEFGHPDLREADKTFYLLRGIGFVNDFSAINNENPGSLGNVIVDELKRASSISIKDIGWAMAEHTKIFRNAERFLDDFDLLITPAASVPPFFHEEEYPKEIDGEKMENYLKWEAIAYGVTLFGGPSIVIPCGSIGDNLPFGIQ
;
A
#
# COMPACT_ATOMS: atom_id res chain seq x y z
N CYS A 1 16.38 -3.99 -18.68
CA CYS A 1 15.22 -4.32 -17.83
C CYS A 1 14.47 -5.45 -18.48
N ASN A 2 14.48 -6.63 -17.86
CA ASN A 2 13.50 -7.67 -18.22
C ASN A 2 12.15 -7.15 -17.74
N LEU A 3 11.33 -6.69 -18.68
CA LEU A 3 9.94 -6.38 -18.38
C LEU A 3 9.26 -7.70 -18.05
N ASP A 4 8.72 -7.79 -16.86
CA ASP A 4 7.85 -8.87 -16.45
C ASP A 4 6.76 -9.03 -17.52
N PRO A 5 6.46 -10.25 -18.02
CA PRO A 5 5.46 -10.44 -19.07
C PRO A 5 4.02 -10.14 -18.64
N ILE A 6 3.78 -9.81 -17.38
CA ILE A 6 2.47 -9.37 -16.89
C ILE A 6 2.17 -7.96 -17.45
N PRO A 7 0.98 -7.65 -17.76
CA PRO A 7 0.27 -6.80 -18.72
C PRO A 7 0.96 -5.54 -19.29
N THR A 8 2.17 -5.25 -18.92
CA THR A 8 2.95 -4.14 -19.48
C THR A 8 3.25 -4.29 -20.99
N SER A 9 3.05 -5.49 -21.54
CA SER A 9 3.23 -5.75 -22.99
C SER A 9 2.26 -4.97 -23.89
N ASN A 10 1.14 -4.49 -23.33
CA ASN A 10 0.11 -3.75 -24.07
C ASN A 10 0.16 -2.24 -23.81
N ILE A 11 1.11 -1.76 -23.02
CA ILE A 11 1.28 -0.30 -22.83
C ILE A 11 1.90 0.28 -24.10
N ASP A 12 1.23 1.26 -24.66
CA ASP A 12 1.80 2.05 -25.75
C ASP A 12 3.06 2.77 -25.25
N LYS A 13 4.21 2.31 -25.72
CA LYS A 13 5.51 2.87 -25.32
C LYS A 13 5.68 4.35 -25.67
N SER A 14 4.86 4.89 -26.58
CA SER A 14 4.84 6.32 -26.87
C SER A 14 4.44 7.17 -25.67
N ILE A 15 3.64 6.61 -24.74
CA ILE A 15 3.24 7.29 -23.50
C ILE A 15 4.47 7.60 -22.62
N LEU A 16 5.48 6.74 -22.62
CA LEU A 16 6.68 6.91 -21.81
C LEU A 16 7.60 8.03 -22.30
N VAL A 17 7.50 8.42 -23.56
CA VAL A 17 8.33 9.46 -24.19
C VAL A 17 7.56 10.73 -24.53
N THR A 18 6.24 10.71 -24.39
CA THR A 18 5.39 11.88 -24.60
C THR A 18 5.40 12.73 -23.32
N PRO A 19 5.75 14.02 -23.39
CA PRO A 19 5.64 14.89 -22.23
C PRO A 19 4.23 14.86 -21.65
N PRO A 20 4.10 14.80 -20.30
CA PRO A 20 2.79 14.80 -19.66
C PRO A 20 2.01 16.06 -20.04
N LYS A 21 0.75 15.89 -20.38
CA LYS A 21 -0.16 17.04 -20.61
C LYS A 21 -0.53 17.64 -19.26
N LEU A 22 -0.58 18.97 -19.19
CA LEU A 22 -1.17 19.63 -18.04
C LEU A 22 -2.65 19.26 -17.94
N ILE A 23 -3.04 18.79 -16.78
CA ILE A 23 -4.42 18.43 -16.46
C ILE A 23 -5.03 19.55 -15.65
N ASP A 24 -6.25 19.93 -15.99
CA ASP A 24 -7.05 20.86 -15.20
C ASP A 24 -7.62 20.11 -13.99
N THR A 25 -7.03 20.34 -12.83
CA THR A 25 -7.44 19.67 -11.59
C THR A 25 -8.89 19.93 -11.21
N LYS A 26 -9.47 21.06 -11.65
CA LYS A 26 -10.88 21.41 -11.46
C LYS A 26 -11.87 20.45 -12.15
N LYS A 27 -11.38 19.53 -12.94
CA LYS A 27 -12.17 18.49 -13.62
C LYS A 27 -11.98 17.11 -13.03
N LEU A 28 -11.14 16.99 -12.00
CA LEU A 28 -10.84 15.71 -11.39
C LEU A 28 -11.80 15.41 -10.23
N LYS A 29 -12.39 14.23 -10.25
CA LYS A 29 -13.16 13.65 -9.17
C LYS A 29 -12.23 12.82 -8.31
N VAL A 30 -12.14 13.14 -7.04
CA VAL A 30 -11.17 12.56 -6.12
C VAL A 30 -11.87 11.78 -5.02
N ALA A 31 -11.50 10.52 -4.85
CA ALA A 31 -11.82 9.77 -3.66
C ALA A 31 -10.72 9.97 -2.61
N ILE A 32 -11.11 10.00 -1.34
CA ILE A 32 -10.18 9.99 -0.21
C ILE A 32 -10.51 8.85 0.73
N SER A 33 -9.47 8.22 1.28
CA SER A 33 -9.64 7.22 2.31
C SER A 33 -8.54 7.35 3.36
N TYR A 34 -8.92 7.22 4.65
CA TYR A 34 -7.94 7.24 5.74
C TYR A 34 -7.12 5.95 5.80
N ASP A 35 -7.77 4.82 5.51
CA ASP A 35 -7.31 3.50 5.92
C ASP A 35 -7.69 2.39 4.92
N LEU A 36 -8.24 2.74 3.74
CA LEU A 36 -8.70 1.78 2.73
C LEU A 36 -9.72 0.76 3.28
N GLY A 37 -10.35 1.07 4.43
CA GLY A 37 -11.31 0.21 5.11
C GLY A 37 -10.74 -0.99 5.86
N PHE A 38 -9.40 -1.16 5.94
CA PHE A 38 -8.78 -2.30 6.62
C PHE A 38 -7.43 -2.02 7.27
N ALA A 39 -6.72 -0.95 6.85
CA ALA A 39 -5.39 -0.64 7.36
C ALA A 39 -5.47 0.04 8.74
N PRO A 40 -4.66 -0.36 9.74
CA PRO A 40 -4.54 0.39 10.96
C PRO A 40 -4.04 1.80 10.66
N MET A 41 -4.58 2.80 11.35
CA MET A 41 -4.23 4.20 11.09
C MET A 41 -4.30 5.02 12.37
N SER A 42 -3.20 5.66 12.74
CA SER A 42 -3.14 6.49 13.94
C SER A 42 -4.01 7.74 13.84
N LYS A 43 -4.61 8.14 14.95
CA LYS A 43 -5.46 9.34 15.05
C LYS A 43 -4.74 10.60 14.63
N ILE A 44 -3.44 10.69 14.95
CA ILE A 44 -2.64 11.85 14.57
C ILE A 44 -2.44 11.91 13.05
N CYS A 45 -2.18 10.78 12.37
CA CYS A 45 -2.10 10.75 10.92
C CYS A 45 -3.44 11.11 10.26
N LYS A 46 -4.56 10.58 10.79
CA LYS A 46 -5.90 10.96 10.30
C LYS A 46 -6.14 12.47 10.43
N SER A 47 -5.83 13.05 11.58
CA SER A 47 -6.04 14.47 11.83
C SER A 47 -5.20 15.36 10.90
N VAL A 48 -3.92 15.01 10.68
CA VAL A 48 -3.06 15.77 9.77
C VAL A 48 -3.53 15.58 8.32
N PHE A 49 -3.96 14.37 7.95
CA PHE A 49 -4.52 14.12 6.62
C PHE A 49 -5.75 14.98 6.35
N ASP A 50 -6.70 15.07 7.30
CA ASP A 50 -7.87 15.95 7.21
C ASP A 50 -7.48 17.41 6.98
N GLU A 51 -6.51 17.91 7.74
CA GLU A 51 -6.00 19.28 7.56
C GLU A 51 -5.48 19.50 6.13
N LYS A 52 -4.74 18.54 5.59
CA LYS A 52 -4.16 18.64 4.24
C LYS A 52 -5.25 18.55 3.16
N ILE A 53 -6.17 17.59 3.29
CA ILE A 53 -7.28 17.44 2.34
C ILE A 53 -8.16 18.70 2.33
N ASN A 54 -8.48 19.27 3.48
CA ASN A 54 -9.26 20.51 3.56
C ASN A 54 -8.60 21.68 2.82
N LYS A 55 -7.26 21.74 2.80
CA LYS A 55 -6.51 22.78 2.09
C LYS A 55 -6.54 22.60 0.56
N ILE A 56 -6.58 21.36 0.08
CA ILE A 56 -6.48 21.07 -1.36
C ILE A 56 -7.82 20.72 -2.02
N SER A 57 -8.86 20.41 -1.25
CA SER A 57 -10.17 19.99 -1.78
C SER A 57 -10.74 20.95 -2.79
N SER A 58 -10.57 22.27 -2.58
CA SER A 58 -11.02 23.29 -3.51
C SER A 58 -10.29 23.29 -4.86
N LEU A 59 -9.22 22.52 -5.04
CA LEU A 59 -8.50 22.38 -6.31
C LEU A 59 -9.16 21.38 -7.26
N PHE A 60 -10.10 20.57 -6.77
CA PHE A 60 -10.74 19.48 -7.52
C PHE A 60 -12.19 19.80 -7.88
N GLU A 61 -12.79 19.01 -8.77
CA GLU A 61 -14.21 19.07 -9.09
C GLU A 61 -15.04 18.61 -7.89
N SER A 62 -14.70 17.41 -7.38
CA SER A 62 -15.30 16.85 -6.16
C SER A 62 -14.26 16.11 -5.35
N VAL A 63 -14.49 16.03 -4.03
CA VAL A 63 -13.72 15.19 -3.10
C VAL A 63 -14.72 14.42 -2.23
N GLU A 64 -14.67 13.10 -2.32
CA GLU A 64 -15.62 12.22 -1.65
C GLU A 64 -14.88 11.12 -0.87
N PHE A 65 -15.47 10.67 0.24
CA PHE A 65 -14.94 9.51 0.97
C PHE A 65 -15.30 8.23 0.23
N GLY A 66 -14.29 7.40 -0.01
CA GLY A 66 -14.49 6.11 -0.66
C GLY A 66 -13.19 5.35 -0.89
N HIS A 67 -13.31 4.05 -1.04
CA HIS A 67 -12.23 3.14 -1.41
C HIS A 67 -12.81 1.91 -2.12
N PRO A 68 -12.03 1.18 -2.93
CA PRO A 68 -12.49 -0.08 -3.48
C PRO A 68 -12.69 -1.14 -2.39
N ASP A 69 -13.40 -2.23 -2.71
CA ASP A 69 -13.55 -3.36 -1.78
C ASP A 69 -12.23 -4.11 -1.61
N LEU A 70 -11.65 -4.01 -0.43
CA LEU A 70 -10.35 -4.57 -0.04
C LEU A 70 -10.43 -5.50 1.17
N ARG A 71 -11.61 -6.05 1.47
CA ARG A 71 -11.82 -6.89 2.68
C ARG A 71 -10.82 -8.05 2.82
N GLU A 72 -10.38 -8.62 1.69
CA GLU A 72 -9.42 -9.73 1.69
C GLU A 72 -7.99 -9.30 1.37
N ALA A 73 -7.69 -8.01 1.37
CA ALA A 73 -6.37 -7.47 1.01
C ALA A 73 -5.27 -7.98 1.95
N ASP A 74 -5.51 -7.93 3.24
CA ASP A 74 -4.57 -8.41 4.26
C ASP A 74 -4.11 -9.84 3.96
N LYS A 75 -5.05 -10.77 3.96
CA LYS A 75 -4.77 -12.19 3.71
C LYS A 75 -4.13 -12.43 2.35
N THR A 76 -4.63 -11.74 1.33
CA THR A 76 -4.09 -11.84 -0.04
C THR A 76 -2.63 -11.41 -0.07
N PHE A 77 -2.31 -10.24 0.48
CA PHE A 77 -0.94 -9.74 0.52
C PHE A 77 -0.01 -10.66 1.30
N TYR A 78 -0.43 -11.13 2.47
CA TYR A 78 0.33 -12.07 3.29
C TYR A 78 0.75 -13.33 2.56
N LEU A 79 -0.20 -13.94 1.83
CA LEU A 79 0.06 -15.18 1.09
C LEU A 79 1.01 -14.92 -0.09
N LEU A 80 0.76 -13.86 -0.88
CA LEU A 80 1.60 -13.52 -2.04
C LEU A 80 2.99 -13.07 -1.61
N ARG A 81 3.11 -12.25 -0.56
CA ARG A 81 4.39 -11.80 -0.02
C ARG A 81 5.22 -12.96 0.53
N GLY A 82 4.56 -13.97 1.15
CA GLY A 82 5.21 -15.17 1.64
C GLY A 82 5.98 -15.92 0.55
N ILE A 83 5.47 -15.96 -0.67
CA ILE A 83 6.17 -16.57 -1.82
C ILE A 83 7.50 -15.85 -2.07
N GLY A 84 7.49 -14.51 -2.05
CA GLY A 84 8.69 -13.70 -2.21
C GLY A 84 9.72 -13.97 -1.10
N PHE A 85 9.29 -14.03 0.15
CA PHE A 85 10.19 -14.35 1.26
C PHE A 85 10.87 -15.72 1.10
N VAL A 86 10.11 -16.74 0.71
CA VAL A 86 10.67 -18.08 0.45
C VAL A 86 11.67 -18.05 -0.69
N ASN A 87 11.33 -17.38 -1.79
CA ASN A 87 12.21 -17.26 -2.95
C ASN A 87 13.52 -16.52 -2.63
N ASP A 88 13.43 -15.42 -1.93
CA ASP A 88 14.55 -14.50 -1.77
C ASP A 88 15.48 -14.89 -0.61
N PHE A 89 14.95 -15.51 0.45
CA PHE A 89 15.69 -15.66 1.69
C PHE A 89 15.91 -17.12 2.15
N SER A 90 15.20 -18.13 1.59
CA SER A 90 15.35 -19.51 2.07
C SER A 90 16.76 -20.06 1.89
N ALA A 91 17.38 -19.83 0.73
CA ALA A 91 18.76 -20.28 0.49
C ALA A 91 19.74 -19.60 1.45
N ILE A 92 19.63 -18.28 1.62
CA ILE A 92 20.51 -17.51 2.52
C ILE A 92 20.36 -18.01 3.95
N ASN A 93 19.13 -18.24 4.42
CA ASN A 93 18.88 -18.73 5.79
C ASN A 93 19.45 -20.12 6.03
N ASN A 94 19.42 -20.99 5.02
CA ASN A 94 19.96 -22.35 5.10
C ASN A 94 21.49 -22.38 5.05
N GLU A 95 22.11 -21.58 4.20
CA GLU A 95 23.56 -21.52 4.02
C GLU A 95 24.26 -20.76 5.17
N ASN A 96 23.63 -19.72 5.69
CA ASN A 96 24.18 -18.86 6.73
C ASN A 96 23.16 -18.61 7.86
N PRO A 97 22.88 -19.63 8.71
CA PRO A 97 21.94 -19.47 9.83
C PRO A 97 22.34 -18.31 10.74
N GLY A 98 21.38 -17.41 11.04
CA GLY A 98 21.61 -16.24 11.89
C GLY A 98 22.12 -14.99 11.17
N SER A 99 22.28 -15.02 9.84
CA SER A 99 22.65 -13.83 9.05
C SER A 99 21.47 -12.90 8.77
N LEU A 100 20.24 -13.39 8.90
CA LEU A 100 19.01 -12.65 8.67
C LEU A 100 18.44 -12.10 9.98
N GLY A 101 17.83 -10.90 9.89
CA GLY A 101 17.12 -10.30 11.02
C GLY A 101 15.88 -11.13 11.43
N ASN A 102 15.47 -11.00 12.70
CA ASN A 102 14.38 -11.79 13.28
C ASN A 102 13.07 -11.69 12.49
N VAL A 103 12.72 -10.50 12.02
CA VAL A 103 11.51 -10.26 11.21
C VAL A 103 11.50 -11.16 9.97
N ILE A 104 12.63 -11.25 9.24
CA ILE A 104 12.71 -12.07 8.02
C ILE A 104 12.61 -13.56 8.37
N VAL A 105 13.27 -13.99 9.46
CA VAL A 105 13.21 -15.39 9.92
C VAL A 105 11.80 -15.79 10.31
N ASP A 106 11.06 -14.92 10.99
CA ASP A 106 9.67 -15.18 11.39
C ASP A 106 8.73 -15.20 10.19
N GLU A 107 8.92 -14.31 9.21
CA GLU A 107 8.18 -14.35 7.96
C GLU A 107 8.47 -15.60 7.13
N LEU A 108 9.72 -16.09 7.09
CA LEU A 108 10.06 -17.36 6.45
C LEU A 108 9.37 -18.55 7.11
N LYS A 109 9.36 -18.61 8.45
CA LYS A 109 8.64 -19.67 9.18
C LYS A 109 7.15 -19.67 8.85
N ARG A 110 6.54 -18.50 8.87
CA ARG A 110 5.13 -18.33 8.51
C ARG A 110 4.87 -18.75 7.07
N ALA A 111 5.69 -18.29 6.13
CA ALA A 111 5.55 -18.57 4.71
C ALA A 111 5.71 -20.06 4.38
N SER A 112 6.55 -20.78 5.12
CA SER A 112 6.78 -22.23 4.94
C SER A 112 5.52 -23.08 5.21
N SER A 113 4.50 -22.53 5.87
CA SER A 113 3.22 -23.23 6.11
C SER A 113 2.16 -22.96 5.04
N ILE A 114 2.43 -22.08 4.06
CA ILE A 114 1.48 -21.74 2.99
C ILE A 114 1.35 -22.93 2.03
N SER A 115 0.11 -23.37 1.83
CA SER A 115 -0.20 -24.43 0.89
C SER A 115 -0.39 -23.91 -0.53
N ILE A 116 -0.28 -24.81 -1.52
CA ILE A 116 -0.60 -24.48 -2.93
C ILE A 116 -2.06 -24.04 -3.12
N LYS A 117 -2.95 -24.52 -2.24
CA LYS A 117 -4.36 -24.10 -2.23
C LYS A 117 -4.50 -22.65 -1.78
N ASP A 118 -3.74 -22.24 -0.78
CA ASP A 118 -3.73 -20.86 -0.30
C ASP A 118 -3.16 -19.91 -1.37
N ILE A 119 -2.12 -20.33 -2.07
CA ILE A 119 -1.57 -19.57 -3.21
C ILE A 119 -2.62 -19.40 -4.31
N GLY A 120 -3.29 -20.49 -4.71
CA GLY A 120 -4.36 -20.43 -5.72
C GLY A 120 -5.51 -19.51 -5.32
N TRP A 121 -5.90 -19.54 -4.05
CA TRP A 121 -6.91 -18.64 -3.49
C TRP A 121 -6.44 -17.18 -3.56
N ALA A 122 -5.19 -16.90 -3.12
CA ALA A 122 -4.64 -15.55 -3.10
C ALA A 122 -4.53 -14.93 -4.50
N MET A 123 -4.14 -15.70 -5.50
CA MET A 123 -4.10 -15.24 -6.91
C MET A 123 -5.49 -14.90 -7.44
N ALA A 124 -6.50 -15.72 -7.13
CA ALA A 124 -7.88 -15.45 -7.53
C ALA A 124 -8.43 -14.19 -6.83
N GLU A 125 -8.13 -14.03 -5.56
CA GLU A 125 -8.56 -12.86 -4.77
C GLU A 125 -7.85 -11.58 -5.20
N HIS A 126 -6.54 -11.63 -5.50
CA HIS A 126 -5.79 -10.52 -6.06
C HIS A 126 -6.44 -10.02 -7.37
N THR A 127 -6.87 -10.94 -8.23
CA THR A 127 -7.60 -10.59 -9.46
C THR A 127 -8.91 -9.85 -9.16
N LYS A 128 -9.64 -10.24 -8.11
CA LYS A 128 -10.88 -9.53 -7.70
C LYS A 128 -10.57 -8.14 -7.15
N ILE A 129 -9.52 -8.02 -6.30
CA ILE A 129 -9.07 -6.73 -5.77
C ILE A 129 -8.73 -5.78 -6.91
N PHE A 130 -7.94 -6.23 -7.88
CA PHE A 130 -7.62 -5.45 -9.07
C PHE A 130 -8.88 -4.96 -9.82
N ARG A 131 -9.82 -5.87 -10.09
CA ARG A 131 -11.07 -5.52 -10.78
C ARG A 131 -11.99 -4.61 -9.95
N ASN A 132 -11.93 -4.70 -8.62
CA ASN A 132 -12.67 -3.78 -7.75
C ASN A 132 -12.06 -2.38 -7.81
N ALA A 133 -10.73 -2.31 -7.85
CA ALA A 133 -10.01 -1.04 -8.00
C ALA A 133 -10.28 -0.40 -9.39
N GLU A 134 -10.25 -1.18 -10.48
CA GLU A 134 -10.62 -0.68 -11.81
C GLU A 134 -12.03 -0.07 -11.82
N ARG A 135 -13.03 -0.83 -11.34
CA ARG A 135 -14.43 -0.33 -11.30
C ARG A 135 -14.60 0.90 -10.40
N PHE A 136 -13.86 0.97 -9.32
CA PHE A 136 -13.86 2.15 -8.45
C PHE A 136 -13.28 3.37 -9.16
N LEU A 137 -12.23 3.19 -9.96
CA LEU A 137 -11.60 4.25 -10.74
C LEU A 137 -12.36 4.59 -12.04
N ASP A 138 -13.45 3.90 -12.38
CA ASP A 138 -14.41 4.36 -13.40
C ASP A 138 -15.20 5.59 -12.92
N ASP A 139 -15.39 5.73 -11.60
CA ASP A 139 -16.14 6.85 -11.00
C ASP A 139 -15.22 7.97 -10.50
N PHE A 140 -13.93 7.68 -10.26
CA PHE A 140 -12.94 8.61 -9.69
C PHE A 140 -11.65 8.64 -10.51
N ASP A 141 -11.08 9.83 -10.70
CA ASP A 141 -9.81 10.02 -11.40
C ASP A 141 -8.60 9.72 -10.49
N LEU A 142 -8.76 9.93 -9.18
CA LEU A 142 -7.71 9.75 -8.17
C LEU A 142 -8.28 9.14 -6.88
N LEU A 143 -7.46 8.35 -6.21
CA LEU A 143 -7.64 7.98 -4.81
C LEU A 143 -6.47 8.55 -4.00
N ILE A 144 -6.77 9.32 -2.96
CA ILE A 144 -5.77 9.92 -2.07
C ILE A 144 -5.87 9.29 -0.68
N THR A 145 -4.74 8.84 -0.14
CA THR A 145 -4.63 8.27 1.20
C THR A 145 -3.43 8.87 1.96
N PRO A 146 -3.34 8.74 3.29
CA PRO A 146 -2.08 8.91 3.98
C PRO A 146 -1.02 7.97 3.40
N ALA A 147 0.25 8.40 3.34
CA ALA A 147 1.34 7.57 2.83
C ALA A 147 1.83 6.55 3.87
N ALA A 148 1.57 6.76 5.16
CA ALA A 148 1.95 5.88 6.25
C ALA A 148 0.89 5.87 7.35
N SER A 149 0.80 4.76 8.07
CA SER A 149 -0.18 4.55 9.15
C SER A 149 0.17 5.29 10.44
N VAL A 150 1.44 5.57 10.65
CA VAL A 150 1.99 6.20 11.87
C VAL A 150 3.01 7.29 11.52
N PRO A 151 3.29 8.23 12.43
CA PRO A 151 4.45 9.09 12.32
C PRO A 151 5.76 8.28 12.34
N PRO A 152 6.89 8.87 11.91
CA PRO A 152 8.20 8.27 12.14
C PRO A 152 8.38 7.86 13.61
N PHE A 153 8.91 6.66 13.84
CA PHE A 153 9.18 6.09 15.17
C PHE A 153 10.68 5.85 15.36
N PHE A 154 11.09 5.49 16.57
CA PHE A 154 12.50 5.29 16.89
C PHE A 154 13.08 4.11 16.10
N HIS A 155 14.32 4.27 15.62
CA HIS A 155 14.99 3.26 14.77
C HIS A 155 15.36 1.96 15.52
N GLU A 156 15.33 1.98 16.85
CA GLU A 156 15.50 0.80 17.71
C GLU A 156 14.25 -0.11 17.67
N GLU A 157 13.11 0.42 17.27
CA GLU A 157 11.89 -0.32 17.09
C GLU A 157 11.85 -0.94 15.69
N GLU A 158 11.77 -2.25 15.59
CA GLU A 158 11.66 -2.94 14.29
C GLU A 158 10.37 -2.54 13.55
N TYR A 159 9.29 -2.32 14.29
CA TYR A 159 7.99 -1.81 13.83
C TYR A 159 7.13 -1.40 15.02
N PRO A 160 6.13 -0.53 14.84
CA PRO A 160 5.19 -0.17 15.87
C PRO A 160 4.42 -1.41 16.35
N LYS A 161 4.55 -1.75 17.63
CA LYS A 161 3.85 -2.92 18.20
C LYS A 161 2.37 -2.66 18.47
N GLU A 162 1.99 -1.38 18.51
CA GLU A 162 0.63 -0.92 18.78
C GLU A 162 0.39 0.41 18.08
N ILE A 163 -0.83 0.61 17.55
CA ILE A 163 -1.28 1.87 16.98
C ILE A 163 -2.59 2.25 17.68
N ASP A 164 -2.58 3.29 18.51
CA ASP A 164 -3.72 3.80 19.26
C ASP A 164 -4.53 2.74 20.04
N GLY A 165 -3.86 1.74 20.63
CA GLY A 165 -4.45 0.66 21.40
C GLY A 165 -4.71 -0.62 20.59
N GLU A 166 -4.57 -0.59 19.28
CA GLU A 166 -4.64 -1.76 18.42
C GLU A 166 -3.26 -2.41 18.28
N LYS A 167 -3.12 -3.67 18.72
CA LYS A 167 -1.86 -4.42 18.61
C LYS A 167 -1.59 -4.84 17.17
N MET A 168 -0.35 -4.64 16.73
CA MET A 168 0.10 -5.14 15.44
C MET A 168 0.54 -6.59 15.58
N GLU A 169 -0.12 -7.49 14.88
CA GLU A 169 0.13 -8.93 14.94
C GLU A 169 1.52 -9.30 14.44
N ASN A 170 2.07 -8.51 13.53
CA ASN A 170 3.36 -8.74 12.89
C ASN A 170 3.86 -7.47 12.18
N TYR A 171 5.06 -7.57 11.61
CA TYR A 171 5.72 -6.50 10.88
C TYR A 171 4.88 -5.94 9.72
N LEU A 172 4.15 -6.76 8.97
CA LEU A 172 3.43 -6.30 7.77
C LEU A 172 2.17 -5.49 8.10
N LYS A 173 1.55 -5.72 9.27
CA LYS A 173 0.23 -5.13 9.58
C LYS A 173 0.22 -3.60 9.56
N TRP A 174 1.24 -2.95 10.08
CA TRP A 174 1.32 -1.49 10.09
C TRP A 174 1.55 -0.87 8.70
N GLU A 175 2.06 -1.65 7.72
CA GLU A 175 2.27 -1.24 6.35
C GLU A 175 1.02 -1.36 5.47
N ALA A 176 -0.12 -1.74 6.03
CA ALA A 176 -1.32 -2.09 5.27
C ALA A 176 -1.80 -0.99 4.31
N ILE A 177 -1.63 0.28 4.67
CA ILE A 177 -1.98 1.40 3.79
C ILE A 177 -1.17 1.39 2.49
N ALA A 178 0.10 1.00 2.54
CA ALA A 178 0.98 0.95 1.37
C ALA A 178 0.71 -0.29 0.52
N TYR A 179 0.65 -1.50 1.12
CA TYR A 179 0.41 -2.70 0.31
C TYR A 179 -1.02 -2.81 -0.20
N GLY A 180 -1.99 -2.18 0.46
CA GLY A 180 -3.35 -2.06 -0.07
C GLY A 180 -3.35 -1.46 -1.47
N VAL A 181 -2.63 -0.37 -1.66
CA VAL A 181 -2.47 0.28 -2.97
C VAL A 181 -1.63 -0.58 -3.93
N THR A 182 -0.59 -1.25 -3.44
CA THR A 182 0.22 -2.17 -4.25
C THR A 182 -0.64 -3.27 -4.91
N LEU A 183 -1.66 -3.77 -4.20
CA LEU A 183 -2.57 -4.79 -4.73
C LEU A 183 -3.46 -4.30 -5.88
N PHE A 184 -3.59 -2.99 -6.09
CA PHE A 184 -4.33 -2.44 -7.23
C PHE A 184 -3.60 -2.63 -8.56
N GLY A 185 -2.26 -2.80 -8.53
CA GLY A 185 -1.45 -2.93 -9.74
C GLY A 185 -1.35 -1.65 -10.58
N GLY A 186 -1.86 -0.53 -10.09
CA GLY A 186 -1.83 0.77 -10.75
C GLY A 186 -0.63 1.63 -10.33
N PRO A 187 -0.39 2.76 -11.02
CA PRO A 187 0.64 3.70 -10.62
C PRO A 187 0.27 4.40 -9.31
N SER A 188 1.24 4.54 -8.43
CA SER A 188 1.12 5.28 -7.17
C SER A 188 2.28 6.26 -7.03
N ILE A 189 2.02 7.41 -6.41
CA ILE A 189 3.02 8.42 -6.10
C ILE A 189 2.83 8.90 -4.67
N VAL A 190 3.92 9.10 -3.95
CA VAL A 190 3.91 9.75 -2.63
C VAL A 190 4.43 11.16 -2.76
N ILE A 191 3.66 12.11 -2.25
CA ILE A 191 3.99 13.54 -2.29
C ILE A 191 4.22 14.03 -0.86
N PRO A 192 5.36 14.69 -0.55
CA PRO A 192 5.55 15.36 0.73
C PRO A 192 4.47 16.41 0.95
N CYS A 193 3.79 16.37 2.10
CA CYS A 193 2.65 17.23 2.39
C CYS A 193 2.81 18.01 3.73
N GLY A 194 4.04 18.34 4.06
CA GLY A 194 4.41 19.06 5.27
C GLY A 194 4.85 18.15 6.40
N SER A 195 4.49 18.49 7.63
CA SER A 195 4.96 17.78 8.82
C SER A 195 3.83 17.39 9.76
N ILE A 196 4.16 16.46 10.65
CA ILE A 196 3.33 15.95 11.73
C ILE A 196 4.10 16.09 13.05
N GLY A 197 3.42 16.49 14.13
CA GLY A 197 4.06 16.70 15.44
C GLY A 197 5.25 17.65 15.37
N ASP A 198 6.36 17.25 15.95
CA ASP A 198 7.60 18.04 16.07
C ASP A 198 8.43 18.09 14.75
N ASN A 199 7.80 18.51 13.67
CA ASN A 199 8.39 18.62 12.33
C ASN A 199 8.80 17.29 11.68
N LEU A 200 8.22 16.17 12.09
CA LEU A 200 8.40 14.90 11.39
C LEU A 200 7.70 14.91 10.02
N PRO A 201 8.28 14.32 8.97
CA PRO A 201 7.69 14.39 7.64
C PRO A 201 6.34 13.69 7.55
N PHE A 202 5.41 14.29 6.80
CA PHE A 202 4.13 13.69 6.45
C PHE A 202 3.93 13.69 4.95
N GLY A 203 3.49 12.56 4.41
CA GLY A 203 3.19 12.37 2.99
C GLY A 203 1.76 11.93 2.75
N ILE A 204 1.26 12.23 1.56
CA ILE A 204 0.05 11.66 0.98
C ILE A 204 0.40 10.81 -0.23
N GLN A 205 -0.36 9.77 -0.41
CA GLN A 205 -0.23 8.83 -1.53
C GLN A 205 -1.40 8.95 -2.47
#